data_e136825312d83f87b8f4dee5c7f1bd33
#
_entry.id   e136825312d83f87b8f4dee5c7f1bd33
#
_cell.length_a   1.000
_cell.length_b   1.000
_cell.length_c   1.000
_cell.angle_alpha   90.00
_cell.angle_beta   90.00
_cell.angle_gamma   90.00
#
_symmetry.space_group_name_H-M   'P 1'
#
loop_
_entity.id
_entity.type
_entity.pdbx_description
1 polymer ?
#
loop_
_entity_poly.entity_id
_entity_poly.type
_entity_poly.pdbx_seq_one_letter_code
_entity_poly.pdbx_strand_id
1 'polypeptide(L)'
;MEDDHHVRRNLNLTYAVRDGIISHCGEMNQKAIIKRNESIDLKDYLYPGQYNPYTWEGCVVKMSDKIAYLARDIEDALRLNIIDEQLVEDLRNHLNQLTKSHFDAINNGTIVNYFILDVCQNSSIEKGICLSDEAFEVMKYIMKFNYQNIYLIDRIEVHTNYVQLILNSIFQFLYKYDKIANDKQINVLEALKKDQKKYPVTIQGYMHWLEKYSQMKYFNRNPLYQNHIIYDFEHDKNAMAKSIIDYLSGMSDAYILKIFNEFISFS
;
A
#
# COMPACT_ATOMS: atom_id res chain seq x y z
N MET A 1 8.37 -6.79 -1.74
CA MET A 1 9.39 -7.76 -2.18
C MET A 1 9.84 -7.39 -3.58
N GLU A 2 11.16 -7.22 -3.74
CA GLU A 2 11.76 -6.90 -5.03
C GLU A 2 11.79 -8.17 -5.90
N ASP A 3 11.04 -8.21 -6.98
CA ASP A 3 10.98 -9.39 -7.85
C ASP A 3 10.86 -8.98 -9.32
N ASP A 4 11.68 -9.57 -10.15
CA ASP A 4 11.56 -9.53 -11.60
C ASP A 4 10.86 -10.80 -12.07
N HIS A 5 9.57 -10.69 -12.37
CA HIS A 5 8.75 -11.82 -12.81
C HIS A 5 9.29 -12.51 -14.09
N HIS A 6 10.05 -11.81 -14.93
CA HIS A 6 10.59 -12.37 -16.16
C HIS A 6 11.81 -13.29 -15.92
N VAL A 7 12.68 -12.88 -14.99
CA VAL A 7 13.92 -13.62 -14.68
C VAL A 7 13.89 -14.31 -13.32
N ARG A 8 12.78 -14.21 -12.58
CA ARG A 8 12.58 -14.87 -11.27
C ARG A 8 13.70 -14.58 -10.26
N ARG A 9 14.22 -13.35 -10.29
CA ARG A 9 15.27 -12.85 -9.40
C ARG A 9 14.86 -11.51 -8.79
N ASN A 10 15.59 -11.03 -7.79
CA ASN A 10 15.40 -9.71 -7.22
C ASN A 10 15.74 -8.62 -8.26
N LEU A 11 15.04 -7.48 -8.17
CA LEU A 11 15.27 -6.31 -9.02
C LEU A 11 16.63 -5.65 -8.77
N ASN A 12 17.28 -5.95 -7.64
CA ASN A 12 18.54 -5.34 -7.21
C ASN A 12 18.47 -3.79 -7.16
N LEU A 13 17.40 -3.27 -6.55
CA LEU A 13 17.18 -1.85 -6.43
C LEU A 13 18.30 -1.17 -5.65
N THR A 14 18.70 0.01 -6.12
CA THR A 14 19.72 0.82 -5.43
C THR A 14 19.19 1.31 -4.07
N TYR A 15 20.11 1.73 -3.20
CA TYR A 15 19.75 2.34 -1.93
C TYR A 15 18.79 3.52 -2.11
N ALA A 16 19.08 4.43 -3.05
CA ALA A 16 18.26 5.61 -3.30
C ALA A 16 16.80 5.27 -3.68
N VAL A 17 16.59 4.24 -4.50
CA VAL A 17 15.24 3.79 -4.89
C VAL A 17 14.52 3.17 -3.69
N ARG A 18 15.19 2.28 -2.93
CA ARG A 18 14.59 1.67 -1.74
C ARG A 18 14.26 2.69 -0.66
N ASP A 19 15.15 3.66 -0.49
CA ASP A 19 14.93 4.78 0.42
C ASP A 19 13.70 5.60 0.01
N GLY A 20 13.60 5.97 -1.27
CA GLY A 20 12.44 6.69 -1.80
C GLY A 20 11.13 5.92 -1.61
N ILE A 21 11.15 4.59 -1.81
CA ILE A 21 9.98 3.73 -1.59
C ILE A 21 9.55 3.73 -0.10
N ILE A 22 10.48 3.67 0.84
CA ILE A 22 10.14 3.63 2.28
C ILE A 22 9.72 5.03 2.76
N SER A 23 10.42 6.07 2.34
CA SER A 23 10.29 7.43 2.91
C SER A 23 9.18 8.27 2.26
N HIS A 24 8.53 7.82 1.17
CA HIS A 24 7.39 8.56 0.60
C HIS A 24 6.18 8.52 1.54
N CYS A 25 6.00 7.43 2.29
CA CYS A 25 4.88 7.28 3.21
C CYS A 25 4.94 8.27 4.39
N GLY A 26 3.77 8.56 4.93
CA GLY A 26 3.60 9.38 6.12
C GLY A 26 2.96 10.73 5.81
N GLU A 27 1.73 10.88 6.28
CA GLU A 27 0.92 12.09 6.14
C GLU A 27 1.35 13.19 7.13
N MET A 28 2.62 13.58 7.08
CA MET A 28 2.99 14.84 7.70
C MET A 28 2.53 15.97 6.77
N ASN A 29 1.61 16.80 7.25
CA ASN A 29 1.16 18.00 6.53
C ASN A 29 2.31 19.02 6.44
N GLN A 30 3.31 18.69 5.66
CA GLN A 30 4.47 19.53 5.42
C GLN A 30 4.25 20.35 4.14
N LYS A 31 4.34 21.67 4.27
CA LYS A 31 4.35 22.60 3.15
C LYS A 31 5.57 22.38 2.24
N ALA A 32 6.70 22.01 2.83
CA ALA A 32 7.97 21.80 2.16
C ALA A 32 8.64 20.50 2.61
N ILE A 33 9.26 19.81 1.67
CA ILE A 33 10.01 18.58 1.92
C ILE A 33 11.47 18.83 1.53
N ILE A 34 12.37 18.84 2.52
CA ILE A 34 13.81 18.96 2.33
C ILE A 34 14.42 17.57 2.47
N LYS A 35 15.25 17.18 1.49
CA LYS A 35 15.95 15.91 1.58
C LYS A 35 16.87 15.86 2.80
N ARG A 36 17.08 14.71 3.40
CA ARG A 36 18.12 14.53 4.40
C ARG A 36 19.51 14.48 3.76
N ASN A 37 20.54 14.82 4.53
CA ASN A 37 21.92 14.88 4.02
C ASN A 37 22.68 13.55 4.18
N GLU A 38 22.23 12.69 5.11
CA GLU A 38 22.92 11.45 5.44
C GLU A 38 22.05 10.24 5.09
N SER A 39 22.72 9.17 4.68
CA SER A 39 22.08 7.85 4.54
C SER A 39 21.84 7.22 5.91
N ILE A 40 20.81 6.40 6.02
CA ILE A 40 20.49 5.63 7.23
C ILE A 40 20.45 4.13 6.88
N ASP A 41 20.56 3.26 7.89
CA ASP A 41 20.12 1.88 7.66
C ASP A 41 18.59 1.89 7.51
N LEU A 42 18.08 1.36 6.38
CA LEU A 42 16.64 1.32 6.12
C LEU A 42 15.86 0.48 7.13
N LYS A 43 16.54 -0.37 7.90
CA LYS A 43 15.97 -1.12 9.03
C LYS A 43 15.60 -0.23 10.22
N ASP A 44 16.24 0.94 10.34
CA ASP A 44 15.95 1.92 11.38
C ASP A 44 14.67 2.73 11.10
N TYR A 45 14.05 2.54 9.94
CA TYR A 45 12.78 3.17 9.58
C TYR A 45 11.63 2.38 10.20
N LEU A 46 11.12 2.83 11.34
CA LEU A 46 10.16 2.10 12.17
C LEU A 46 8.71 2.50 11.93
N TYR A 47 8.46 3.74 11.50
CA TYR A 47 7.10 4.25 11.25
C TYR A 47 7.08 5.30 10.12
N PRO A 48 5.95 5.41 9.39
CA PRO A 48 5.80 6.36 8.30
C PRO A 48 6.10 7.81 8.71
N GLY A 49 6.85 8.54 7.89
CA GLY A 49 7.20 9.94 8.13
C GLY A 49 8.36 10.16 9.10
N GLN A 50 9.00 9.12 9.64
CA GLN A 50 10.13 9.24 10.57
C GLN A 50 11.31 10.01 9.97
N TYR A 51 11.62 9.78 8.70
CA TYR A 51 12.69 10.44 7.97
C TYR A 51 12.19 10.98 6.63
N ASN A 52 12.70 12.14 6.24
CA ASN A 52 12.53 12.62 4.88
C ASN A 52 13.36 11.79 3.90
N PRO A 53 13.03 11.77 2.60
CA PRO A 53 13.81 11.08 1.59
C PRO A 53 15.27 11.56 1.53
N TYR A 54 16.18 10.67 1.13
CA TYR A 54 17.60 10.97 0.96
C TYR A 54 17.91 11.75 -0.32
N THR A 55 17.05 11.60 -1.36
CA THR A 55 17.23 12.24 -2.65
C THR A 55 16.14 13.27 -2.94
N TRP A 56 16.42 14.19 -3.84
CA TRP A 56 15.42 15.15 -4.32
C TRP A 56 14.28 14.46 -5.06
N GLU A 57 14.59 13.42 -5.84
CA GLU A 57 13.60 12.58 -6.51
C GLU A 57 12.64 11.93 -5.50
N GLY A 58 13.16 11.42 -4.39
CA GLY A 58 12.35 10.89 -3.30
C GLY A 58 11.43 11.96 -2.69
N CYS A 59 11.90 13.21 -2.54
CA CYS A 59 11.08 14.32 -2.07
C CYS A 59 9.97 14.68 -3.08
N VAL A 60 10.29 14.67 -4.39
CA VAL A 60 9.29 14.86 -5.45
C VAL A 60 8.24 13.76 -5.40
N VAL A 61 8.64 12.49 -5.28
CA VAL A 61 7.70 11.35 -5.16
C VAL A 61 6.78 11.53 -3.95
N LYS A 62 7.33 11.90 -2.79
CA LYS A 62 6.55 12.13 -1.57
C LYS A 62 5.52 13.26 -1.72
N MET A 63 5.86 14.35 -2.41
CA MET A 63 4.93 15.46 -2.69
C MET A 63 3.88 15.03 -3.73
N SER A 64 4.32 14.38 -4.81
CA SER A 64 3.45 13.94 -5.90
C SER A 64 2.44 12.89 -5.44
N ASP A 65 2.82 11.99 -4.55
CA ASP A 65 1.92 11.00 -3.95
C ASP A 65 0.75 11.68 -3.23
N LYS A 66 1.03 12.72 -2.42
CA LYS A 66 -0.03 13.50 -1.76
C LYS A 66 -0.97 14.18 -2.74
N ILE A 67 -0.44 14.76 -3.81
CA ILE A 67 -1.23 15.47 -4.83
C ILE A 67 -2.10 14.49 -5.62
N ALA A 68 -1.57 13.32 -5.93
CA ALA A 68 -2.17 12.39 -6.90
C ALA A 68 -3.56 11.89 -6.49
N TYR A 69 -3.83 11.68 -5.20
CA TYR A 69 -5.12 11.16 -4.75
C TYR A 69 -6.11 12.24 -4.27
N LEU A 70 -5.68 13.52 -4.12
CA LEU A 70 -6.57 14.58 -3.62
C LEU A 70 -7.89 14.68 -4.41
N ALA A 71 -7.80 14.79 -5.72
CA ALA A 71 -8.98 14.89 -6.57
C ALA A 71 -9.45 13.54 -7.10
N ARG A 72 -8.56 12.54 -7.16
CA ARG A 72 -8.91 11.21 -7.59
C ARG A 72 -9.95 10.58 -6.68
N ASP A 73 -9.81 10.75 -5.38
CA ASP A 73 -10.76 10.24 -4.40
C ASP A 73 -12.12 10.92 -4.52
N ILE A 74 -12.17 12.22 -4.89
CA ILE A 74 -13.42 12.94 -5.18
C ILE A 74 -14.11 12.37 -6.42
N GLU A 75 -13.38 12.16 -7.52
CA GLU A 75 -13.93 11.56 -8.75
C GLU A 75 -14.47 10.15 -8.49
N ASP A 76 -13.72 9.34 -7.74
CA ASP A 76 -14.15 7.98 -7.40
C ASP A 76 -15.36 7.99 -6.44
N ALA A 77 -15.42 8.92 -5.49
CA ALA A 77 -16.54 9.09 -4.58
C ALA A 77 -17.83 9.52 -5.31
N LEU A 78 -17.72 10.43 -6.30
CA LEU A 78 -18.82 10.79 -7.19
C LEU A 78 -19.33 9.58 -7.98
N ARG A 79 -18.41 8.85 -8.62
CA ARG A 79 -18.74 7.67 -9.43
C ARG A 79 -19.42 6.56 -8.63
N LEU A 80 -19.05 6.42 -7.34
CA LEU A 80 -19.61 5.44 -6.40
C LEU A 80 -20.87 5.94 -5.69
N ASN A 81 -21.35 7.16 -5.99
CA ASN A 81 -22.46 7.83 -5.31
C ASN A 81 -22.25 7.91 -3.78
N ILE A 82 -21.03 8.21 -3.37
CA ILE A 82 -20.64 8.48 -1.97
C ILE A 82 -20.93 9.94 -1.66
N ILE A 83 -20.60 10.85 -2.58
CA ILE A 83 -20.90 12.26 -2.54
C ILE A 83 -21.72 12.66 -3.78
N ASP A 84 -22.40 13.79 -3.75
CA ASP A 84 -23.15 14.33 -4.87
C ASP A 84 -22.44 15.50 -5.57
N GLU A 85 -22.94 15.89 -6.74
CA GLU A 85 -22.39 16.98 -7.54
C GLU A 85 -22.52 18.34 -6.82
N GLN A 86 -23.55 18.54 -6.00
CA GLN A 86 -23.74 19.80 -5.27
C GLN A 86 -22.63 20.01 -4.26
N LEU A 87 -22.24 18.96 -3.55
CA LEU A 87 -21.14 19.02 -2.56
C LEU A 87 -19.80 19.33 -3.22
N VAL A 88 -19.56 18.82 -4.43
CA VAL A 88 -18.35 19.14 -5.20
C VAL A 88 -18.38 20.57 -5.74
N GLU A 89 -19.56 21.07 -6.13
CA GLU A 89 -19.73 22.46 -6.53
C GLU A 89 -19.48 23.43 -5.36
N ASP A 90 -19.95 23.08 -4.16
CA ASP A 90 -19.68 23.87 -2.94
C ASP A 90 -18.17 23.86 -2.61
N LEU A 91 -17.49 22.72 -2.78
CA LEU A 91 -16.03 22.64 -2.68
C LEU A 91 -15.36 23.58 -3.69
N ARG A 92 -15.76 23.52 -4.96
CA ARG A 92 -15.21 24.39 -6.03
C ARG A 92 -15.34 25.86 -5.67
N ASN A 93 -16.55 26.28 -5.25
CA ASN A 93 -16.82 27.67 -4.88
C ASN A 93 -15.95 28.10 -3.69
N HIS A 94 -15.74 27.24 -2.72
CA HIS A 94 -14.86 27.55 -1.58
C HIS A 94 -13.39 27.67 -2.00
N LEU A 95 -12.88 26.76 -2.83
CA LEU A 95 -11.51 26.84 -3.32
C LEU A 95 -11.26 28.10 -4.14
N ASN A 96 -12.23 28.52 -4.96
CA ASN A 96 -12.16 29.77 -5.72
C ASN A 96 -12.15 31.03 -4.84
N GLN A 97 -12.55 30.92 -3.56
CA GLN A 97 -12.39 32.01 -2.58
C GLN A 97 -11.03 31.99 -1.88
N LEU A 98 -10.40 30.80 -1.77
CA LEU A 98 -9.12 30.63 -1.09
C LEU A 98 -7.92 30.99 -1.96
N THR A 99 -8.06 30.91 -3.28
CA THR A 99 -6.96 31.09 -4.23
C THR A 99 -7.29 32.15 -5.28
N LYS A 100 -6.24 32.79 -5.81
CA LYS A 100 -6.34 33.69 -6.98
C LYS A 100 -6.52 32.91 -8.27
N SER A 101 -6.17 31.62 -8.28
CA SER A 101 -6.44 30.73 -9.39
C SER A 101 -7.94 30.40 -9.46
N HIS A 102 -8.45 30.22 -10.68
CA HIS A 102 -9.86 29.87 -10.88
C HIS A 102 -9.98 28.39 -11.28
N PHE A 103 -10.76 27.65 -10.52
CA PHE A 103 -11.12 26.28 -10.84
C PHE A 103 -12.45 26.25 -11.60
N ASP A 104 -12.42 25.92 -12.88
CA ASP A 104 -13.64 25.71 -13.69
C ASP A 104 -14.39 24.44 -13.27
N ALA A 105 -13.63 23.42 -12.85
CA ALA A 105 -14.16 22.16 -12.34
C ALA A 105 -13.20 21.55 -11.33
N ILE A 106 -13.74 20.71 -10.43
CA ILE A 106 -12.94 19.88 -9.52
C ILE A 106 -12.84 18.49 -10.15
N ASN A 107 -11.70 18.23 -10.76
CA ASN A 107 -11.33 16.93 -11.30
C ASN A 107 -9.81 16.72 -11.16
N ASN A 108 -9.38 15.47 -11.39
CA ASN A 108 -7.99 15.11 -11.23
C ASN A 108 -7.06 15.97 -12.11
N GLY A 109 -7.44 16.26 -13.34
CA GLY A 109 -6.63 17.09 -14.27
C GLY A 109 -6.42 18.51 -13.77
N THR A 110 -7.48 19.19 -13.34
CA THR A 110 -7.39 20.60 -12.88
C THR A 110 -6.61 20.72 -11.57
N ILE A 111 -6.89 19.84 -10.60
CA ILE A 111 -6.23 19.88 -9.29
C ILE A 111 -4.75 19.49 -9.39
N VAL A 112 -4.43 18.42 -10.10
CA VAL A 112 -3.02 17.99 -10.28
C VAL A 112 -2.23 19.07 -11.04
N ASN A 113 -2.79 19.66 -12.10
CA ASN A 113 -2.13 20.74 -12.85
C ASN A 113 -1.86 21.98 -11.97
N TYR A 114 -2.83 22.38 -11.15
CA TYR A 114 -2.66 23.50 -10.21
C TYR A 114 -1.47 23.27 -9.27
N PHE A 115 -1.40 22.10 -8.63
CA PHE A 115 -0.32 21.79 -7.70
C PHE A 115 1.04 21.60 -8.40
N ILE A 116 1.08 20.99 -9.60
CA ILE A 116 2.34 20.83 -10.35
C ILE A 116 2.94 22.22 -10.67
N LEU A 117 2.12 23.14 -11.17
CA LEU A 117 2.60 24.49 -11.49
C LEU A 117 3.08 25.21 -10.23
N ASP A 118 2.34 25.12 -9.13
CA ASP A 118 2.73 25.75 -7.87
C ASP A 118 4.03 25.17 -7.31
N VAL A 119 4.18 23.85 -7.26
CA VAL A 119 5.42 23.19 -6.80
C VAL A 119 6.61 23.60 -7.66
N CYS A 120 6.45 23.63 -8.99
CA CYS A 120 7.54 24.04 -9.90
C CYS A 120 7.97 25.49 -9.68
N GLN A 121 7.03 26.39 -9.36
CA GLN A 121 7.32 27.80 -9.14
C GLN A 121 7.93 28.10 -7.76
N ASN A 122 7.61 27.31 -6.74
CA ASN A 122 7.97 27.61 -5.36
C ASN A 122 9.13 26.77 -4.82
N SER A 123 9.51 25.68 -5.51
CA SER A 123 10.61 24.81 -5.06
C SER A 123 11.97 25.40 -5.37
N SER A 124 12.92 25.21 -4.47
CA SER A 124 14.34 25.54 -4.67
C SER A 124 15.22 24.64 -3.80
N ILE A 125 16.54 24.68 -4.01
CA ILE A 125 17.49 23.92 -3.17
C ILE A 125 17.36 24.32 -1.70
N GLU A 126 17.15 25.62 -1.43
CA GLU A 126 17.05 26.15 -0.06
C GLU A 126 15.70 25.86 0.59
N LYS A 127 14.61 25.90 -0.18
CA LYS A 127 13.25 25.70 0.33
C LYS A 127 12.81 24.24 0.31
N GLY A 128 13.46 23.41 -0.49
CA GLY A 128 13.03 22.04 -0.76
C GLY A 128 11.96 21.97 -1.84
N ILE A 129 11.32 20.82 -1.96
CA ILE A 129 10.11 20.62 -2.78
C ILE A 129 8.95 21.23 -2.00
N CYS A 130 8.43 22.35 -2.49
CA CYS A 130 7.65 23.28 -1.68
C CYS A 130 6.39 23.80 -2.41
N LEU A 131 5.30 23.88 -1.68
CA LEU A 131 4.08 24.58 -2.07
C LEU A 131 4.14 26.05 -1.62
N SER A 132 3.41 26.93 -2.31
CA SER A 132 3.08 28.25 -1.79
C SER A 132 2.19 28.16 -0.55
N ASP A 133 2.04 29.27 0.20
CA ASP A 133 1.09 29.30 1.33
C ASP A 133 -0.34 29.08 0.86
N GLU A 134 -0.71 29.66 -0.27
CA GLU A 134 -2.02 29.53 -0.90
C GLU A 134 -2.31 28.07 -1.29
N ALA A 135 -1.42 27.43 -2.04
CA ALA A 135 -1.59 26.05 -2.45
C ALA A 135 -1.61 25.08 -1.26
N PHE A 136 -0.84 25.36 -0.23
CA PHE A 136 -0.85 24.55 0.97
C PHE A 136 -2.19 24.63 1.72
N GLU A 137 -2.83 25.80 1.79
CA GLU A 137 -4.18 25.95 2.35
C GLU A 137 -5.23 25.21 1.48
N VAL A 138 -5.14 25.31 0.16
CA VAL A 138 -5.98 24.56 -0.78
C VAL A 138 -5.83 23.05 -0.53
N MET A 139 -4.60 22.54 -0.43
CA MET A 139 -4.34 21.13 -0.13
C MET A 139 -4.99 20.70 1.17
N LYS A 140 -4.77 21.43 2.25
CA LYS A 140 -5.35 21.12 3.57
C LYS A 140 -6.88 21.10 3.52
N TYR A 141 -7.47 22.02 2.78
CA TYR A 141 -8.92 22.07 2.66
C TYR A 141 -9.47 20.86 1.91
N ILE A 142 -8.86 20.48 0.77
CA ILE A 142 -9.26 19.27 0.02
C ILE A 142 -9.08 18.01 0.88
N MET A 143 -7.96 17.87 1.59
CA MET A 143 -7.73 16.74 2.50
C MET A 143 -8.80 16.67 3.59
N LYS A 144 -9.14 17.80 4.21
CA LYS A 144 -10.22 17.88 5.22
C LYS A 144 -11.57 17.50 4.62
N PHE A 145 -11.88 17.98 3.42
CA PHE A 145 -13.09 17.64 2.69
C PHE A 145 -13.19 16.13 2.45
N ASN A 146 -12.14 15.51 1.91
CA ASN A 146 -12.07 14.08 1.67
C ASN A 146 -12.25 13.30 2.97
N TYR A 147 -11.55 13.70 4.03
CA TYR A 147 -11.64 13.05 5.33
C TYR A 147 -13.07 13.05 5.87
N GLN A 148 -13.75 14.21 5.83
CA GLN A 148 -15.09 14.36 6.40
C GLN A 148 -16.20 13.74 5.53
N ASN A 149 -16.10 13.83 4.21
CA ASN A 149 -17.18 13.49 3.31
C ASN A 149 -16.99 12.16 2.57
N ILE A 150 -15.76 11.61 2.60
CA ILE A 150 -15.45 10.35 1.92
C ILE A 150 -15.04 9.29 2.95
N TYR A 151 -14.01 9.55 3.78
CA TYR A 151 -13.41 8.48 4.59
C TYR A 151 -14.16 8.17 5.89
N LEU A 152 -14.87 9.15 6.47
CA LEU A 152 -15.61 8.97 7.73
C LEU A 152 -17.10 8.62 7.57
N ILE A 153 -17.54 8.23 6.39
CA ILE A 153 -18.94 7.85 6.19
C ILE A 153 -19.21 6.41 6.62
N ASP A 154 -20.41 6.14 7.14
CA ASP A 154 -20.85 4.83 7.63
C ASP A 154 -20.64 3.70 6.60
N ARG A 155 -20.86 4.01 5.30
CA ARG A 155 -20.68 3.04 4.22
C ARG A 155 -19.25 2.53 4.11
N ILE A 156 -18.24 3.40 4.32
CA ILE A 156 -16.83 3.02 4.33
C ILE A 156 -16.50 2.21 5.58
N GLU A 157 -17.07 2.56 6.73
CA GLU A 157 -16.89 1.79 7.96
C GLU A 157 -17.42 0.35 7.81
N VAL A 158 -18.64 0.20 7.28
CA VAL A 158 -19.22 -1.14 7.00
C VAL A 158 -18.33 -1.94 6.05
N HIS A 159 -17.84 -1.31 4.97
CA HIS A 159 -16.92 -1.95 4.02
C HIS A 159 -15.61 -2.38 4.69
N THR A 160 -15.01 -1.51 5.50
CA THR A 160 -13.77 -1.79 6.23
C THR A 160 -13.94 -2.97 7.18
N ASN A 161 -15.05 -3.04 7.92
CA ASN A 161 -15.35 -4.16 8.81
C ASN A 161 -15.49 -5.48 8.02
N TYR A 162 -16.11 -5.44 6.85
CA TYR A 162 -16.22 -6.61 5.98
C TYR A 162 -14.85 -7.07 5.44
N VAL A 163 -14.02 -6.12 4.99
CA VAL A 163 -12.64 -6.43 4.55
C VAL A 163 -11.81 -7.03 5.69
N GLN A 164 -11.90 -6.47 6.89
CA GLN A 164 -11.23 -7.04 8.08
C GLN A 164 -11.68 -8.47 8.39
N LEU A 165 -12.97 -8.75 8.26
CA LEU A 165 -13.51 -10.11 8.44
C LEU A 165 -12.89 -11.07 7.43
N ILE A 166 -12.83 -10.70 6.15
CA ILE A 166 -12.25 -11.52 5.08
C ILE A 166 -10.77 -11.79 5.34
N LEU A 167 -9.99 -10.74 5.57
CA LEU A 167 -8.55 -10.86 5.81
C LEU A 167 -8.24 -11.71 7.04
N ASN A 168 -8.94 -11.47 8.15
CA ASN A 168 -8.78 -12.27 9.37
C ASN A 168 -9.17 -13.73 9.15
N SER A 169 -10.24 -13.99 8.39
CA SER A 169 -10.66 -15.37 8.10
C SER A 169 -9.61 -16.14 7.31
N ILE A 170 -9.04 -15.52 6.27
CA ILE A 170 -7.98 -16.13 5.46
C ILE A 170 -6.71 -16.31 6.29
N PHE A 171 -6.32 -15.29 7.08
CA PHE A 171 -5.17 -15.38 7.97
C PHE A 171 -5.28 -16.54 8.94
N GLN A 172 -6.38 -16.62 9.68
CA GLN A 172 -6.61 -17.69 10.67
C GLN A 172 -6.70 -19.07 10.01
N PHE A 173 -7.31 -19.13 8.83
CA PHE A 173 -7.37 -20.38 8.07
C PHE A 173 -5.98 -20.89 7.69
N LEU A 174 -5.08 -20.03 7.25
CA LEU A 174 -3.71 -20.42 6.91
C LEU A 174 -2.85 -20.64 8.16
N TYR A 175 -3.00 -19.79 9.18
CA TYR A 175 -2.19 -19.84 10.39
C TYR A 175 -2.44 -21.11 11.24
N LYS A 176 -3.63 -21.72 11.14
CA LYS A 176 -3.90 -23.00 11.81
C LYS A 176 -2.93 -24.12 11.44
N TYR A 177 -2.33 -24.06 10.23
CA TYR A 177 -1.41 -25.09 9.76
C TYR A 177 -0.08 -25.07 10.49
N ASP A 178 0.32 -23.95 11.07
CA ASP A 178 1.48 -23.86 11.95
C ASP A 178 1.26 -24.73 13.20
N LYS A 179 0.11 -24.60 13.85
CA LYS A 179 -0.26 -25.42 15.00
C LYS A 179 -0.38 -26.91 14.63
N ILE A 180 -1.03 -27.22 13.51
CA ILE A 180 -1.19 -28.60 13.03
C ILE A 180 0.20 -29.24 12.75
N ALA A 181 1.13 -28.49 12.20
CA ALA A 181 2.47 -28.96 11.92
C ALA A 181 3.22 -29.26 13.22
N ASN A 182 3.18 -28.34 14.19
CA ASN A 182 3.82 -28.50 15.49
C ASN A 182 3.23 -29.66 16.28
N ASP A 183 1.90 -29.78 16.41
CA ASP A 183 1.20 -30.83 17.15
C ASP A 183 1.49 -32.22 16.57
N LYS A 184 1.66 -32.32 15.26
CA LYS A 184 1.91 -33.61 14.56
C LYS A 184 3.37 -33.88 14.25
N GLN A 185 4.28 -32.97 14.61
CA GLN A 185 5.71 -33.04 14.29
C GLN A 185 5.98 -33.26 12.80
N ILE A 186 5.17 -32.63 11.95
CA ILE A 186 5.33 -32.64 10.48
C ILE A 186 5.68 -31.22 10.01
N ASN A 187 6.19 -31.09 8.78
CA ASN A 187 6.40 -29.77 8.24
C ASN A 187 5.06 -29.10 7.79
N VAL A 188 5.04 -27.76 7.71
CA VAL A 188 3.86 -26.99 7.33
C VAL A 188 3.32 -27.38 5.95
N LEU A 189 4.20 -27.71 4.98
CA LEU A 189 3.78 -28.12 3.64
C LEU A 189 3.04 -29.44 3.62
N GLU A 190 3.44 -30.41 4.46
CA GLU A 190 2.71 -31.65 4.60
C GLU A 190 1.33 -31.43 5.23
N ALA A 191 1.24 -30.51 6.19
CA ALA A 191 -0.04 -30.12 6.77
C ALA A 191 -0.97 -29.48 5.73
N LEU A 192 -0.46 -28.55 4.92
CA LEU A 192 -1.19 -27.89 3.83
C LEU A 192 -1.65 -28.87 2.75
N LYS A 193 -0.79 -29.79 2.30
CA LYS A 193 -1.13 -30.77 1.26
C LYS A 193 -2.35 -31.63 1.59
N LYS A 194 -2.64 -31.88 2.87
CA LYS A 194 -3.79 -32.68 3.29
C LYS A 194 -5.12 -32.06 2.89
N ASP A 195 -5.20 -30.73 2.90
CA ASP A 195 -6.42 -30.00 2.56
C ASP A 195 -6.39 -29.36 1.16
N GLN A 196 -5.34 -29.61 0.36
CA GLN A 196 -5.17 -29.03 -0.98
C GLN A 196 -6.34 -29.34 -1.93
N LYS A 197 -6.95 -30.53 -1.82
CA LYS A 197 -8.11 -30.90 -2.64
C LYS A 197 -9.40 -30.22 -2.20
N LYS A 198 -9.50 -29.82 -0.92
CA LYS A 198 -10.69 -29.13 -0.39
C LYS A 198 -10.66 -27.64 -0.66
N TYR A 199 -9.46 -27.05 -0.67
CA TYR A 199 -9.22 -25.62 -0.86
C TYR A 199 -8.13 -25.40 -1.89
N PRO A 200 -8.39 -25.77 -3.17
CA PRO A 200 -7.36 -25.79 -4.20
C PRO A 200 -6.78 -24.39 -4.49
N VAL A 201 -7.63 -23.35 -4.56
CA VAL A 201 -7.15 -21.98 -4.85
C VAL A 201 -6.29 -21.44 -3.72
N THR A 202 -6.79 -21.51 -2.49
CA THR A 202 -6.11 -20.98 -1.30
C THR A 202 -4.80 -21.70 -1.01
N ILE A 203 -4.86 -23.03 -0.93
CA ILE A 203 -3.70 -23.85 -0.52
C ILE A 203 -2.62 -23.85 -1.63
N GLN A 204 -2.99 -24.01 -2.90
CA GLN A 204 -2.00 -24.00 -3.99
C GLN A 204 -1.33 -22.64 -4.12
N GLY A 205 -2.11 -21.54 -4.06
CA GLY A 205 -1.58 -20.20 -4.10
C GLY A 205 -0.57 -19.92 -2.99
N TYR A 206 -0.93 -20.28 -1.75
CA TYR A 206 -0.04 -20.09 -0.61
C TYR A 206 1.18 -21.01 -0.65
N MET A 207 1.04 -22.27 -1.05
CA MET A 207 2.17 -23.17 -1.25
C MET A 207 3.14 -22.65 -2.30
N HIS A 208 2.64 -22.11 -3.42
CA HIS A 208 3.48 -21.49 -4.45
C HIS A 208 4.23 -20.25 -3.92
N TRP A 209 3.57 -19.45 -3.08
CA TRP A 209 4.21 -18.34 -2.38
C TRP A 209 5.36 -18.81 -1.49
N LEU A 210 5.12 -19.83 -0.67
CA LEU A 210 6.15 -20.40 0.20
C LEU A 210 7.30 -21.01 -0.60
N GLU A 211 7.01 -21.68 -1.72
CA GLU A 211 8.03 -22.22 -2.62
C GLU A 211 8.99 -21.13 -3.11
N LYS A 212 8.46 -19.99 -3.45
CA LYS A 212 9.24 -18.90 -4.00
C LYS A 212 10.10 -18.19 -2.96
N TYR A 213 9.61 -18.00 -1.74
CA TYR A 213 10.21 -17.11 -0.76
C TYR A 213 10.72 -17.78 0.53
N SER A 214 10.57 -19.10 0.68
CA SER A 214 11.07 -19.79 1.85
C SER A 214 12.06 -20.90 1.51
N GLN A 215 12.92 -21.21 2.49
CA GLN A 215 13.68 -22.45 2.51
C GLN A 215 13.07 -23.37 3.58
N MET A 216 12.61 -24.53 3.15
CA MET A 216 12.10 -25.56 4.04
C MET A 216 12.87 -26.86 3.80
N LYS A 217 13.23 -27.55 4.87
CA LYS A 217 14.11 -28.72 4.88
C LYS A 217 13.68 -29.84 3.91
N TYR A 218 12.40 -29.93 3.59
CA TYR A 218 11.83 -30.98 2.73
C TYR A 218 11.16 -30.43 1.48
N PHE A 219 11.51 -29.22 1.10
CA PHE A 219 10.93 -28.56 -0.05
C PHE A 219 12.01 -28.29 -1.10
N ASN A 220 11.92 -29.00 -2.21
CA ASN A 220 12.79 -28.74 -3.34
C ASN A 220 12.32 -27.46 -4.04
N ARG A 221 12.86 -26.31 -3.61
CA ARG A 221 12.62 -25.03 -4.27
C ARG A 221 12.98 -25.16 -5.74
N ASN A 222 12.09 -24.67 -6.62
CA ASN A 222 12.34 -24.68 -8.04
C ASN A 222 13.67 -23.93 -8.35
N PRO A 223 14.64 -24.58 -9.00
CA PRO A 223 15.96 -23.97 -9.27
C PRO A 223 15.90 -22.72 -10.16
N LEU A 224 14.77 -22.48 -10.83
CA LEU A 224 14.53 -21.25 -11.58
C LEU A 224 14.33 -20.01 -10.69
N TYR A 225 14.02 -20.18 -9.41
CA TYR A 225 13.90 -19.06 -8.48
C TYR A 225 15.28 -18.61 -8.02
N GLN A 226 15.70 -17.43 -8.46
CA GLN A 226 16.97 -16.77 -8.09
C GLN A 226 16.80 -15.64 -7.06
N ASN A 227 15.57 -15.36 -6.62
CA ASN A 227 15.28 -14.36 -5.60
C ASN A 227 15.74 -14.81 -4.21
N HIS A 228 15.93 -13.86 -3.31
CA HIS A 228 16.30 -14.16 -1.92
C HIS A 228 15.21 -14.96 -1.20
N ILE A 229 15.68 -15.82 -0.31
CA ILE A 229 14.83 -16.48 0.68
C ILE A 229 14.54 -15.47 1.78
N ILE A 230 13.26 -15.34 2.15
CA ILE A 230 12.79 -14.31 3.10
C ILE A 230 12.35 -14.98 4.41
N TYR A 231 11.69 -16.15 4.31
CA TYR A 231 11.13 -16.82 5.49
C TYR A 231 12.00 -18.00 5.89
N ASP A 232 12.54 -17.92 7.12
CA ASP A 232 13.31 -18.98 7.77
C ASP A 232 12.41 -19.69 8.80
N PHE A 233 11.80 -20.78 8.39
CA PHE A 233 10.91 -21.55 9.26
C PHE A 233 11.66 -22.40 10.32
N GLU A 234 12.99 -22.48 10.25
CA GLU A 234 13.78 -23.23 11.24
C GLU A 234 14.19 -22.33 12.42
N HIS A 235 14.43 -21.02 12.18
CA HIS A 235 14.99 -20.13 13.20
C HIS A 235 14.08 -18.93 13.55
N ASP A 236 13.08 -18.61 12.73
CA ASP A 236 12.12 -17.53 13.00
C ASP A 236 10.73 -18.10 13.32
N LYS A 237 10.35 -18.11 14.60
CA LYS A 237 9.02 -18.54 15.08
C LYS A 237 7.86 -17.69 14.52
N ASN A 238 8.15 -16.52 13.95
CA ASN A 238 7.14 -15.68 13.32
C ASN A 238 7.10 -15.87 11.80
N ALA A 239 7.91 -16.76 11.22
CA ALA A 239 8.00 -16.95 9.77
C ALA A 239 6.62 -17.25 9.13
N MET A 240 5.80 -18.08 9.78
CA MET A 240 4.45 -18.38 9.30
C MET A 240 3.57 -17.14 9.25
N ALA A 241 3.48 -16.38 10.33
CA ALA A 241 2.67 -15.18 10.37
C ALA A 241 3.15 -14.12 9.35
N LYS A 242 4.45 -13.88 9.27
CA LYS A 242 5.05 -12.97 8.29
C LYS A 242 4.73 -13.38 6.86
N SER A 243 4.89 -14.67 6.52
CA SER A 243 4.63 -15.17 5.17
C SER A 243 3.16 -15.03 4.76
N ILE A 244 2.23 -15.20 5.69
CA ILE A 244 0.79 -15.00 5.44
C ILE A 244 0.48 -13.52 5.24
N ILE A 245 0.99 -12.64 6.10
CA ILE A 245 0.78 -11.20 5.98
C ILE A 245 1.29 -10.70 4.63
N ASP A 246 2.50 -11.05 4.24
CA ASP A 246 3.08 -10.65 2.97
C ASP A 246 2.31 -11.24 1.77
N TYR A 247 1.84 -12.48 1.89
CA TYR A 247 1.00 -13.11 0.87
C TYR A 247 -0.33 -12.38 0.67
N LEU A 248 -1.02 -12.04 1.77
CA LEU A 248 -2.26 -11.26 1.74
C LEU A 248 -2.05 -9.85 1.18
N SER A 249 -0.96 -9.19 1.60
CA SER A 249 -0.63 -7.82 1.13
C SER A 249 -0.33 -7.73 -0.37
N GLY A 250 0.06 -8.83 -0.99
CA GLY A 250 0.33 -8.91 -2.44
C GLY A 250 -0.89 -9.28 -3.29
N MET A 251 -2.07 -9.47 -2.70
CA MET A 251 -3.27 -9.88 -3.43
C MET A 251 -4.04 -8.68 -4.00
N SER A 252 -4.70 -8.91 -5.13
CA SER A 252 -5.78 -8.03 -5.59
C SER A 252 -7.09 -8.33 -4.86
N ASP A 253 -8.00 -7.35 -4.78
CA ASP A 253 -9.33 -7.52 -4.18
C ASP A 253 -10.10 -8.70 -4.79
N ALA A 254 -10.04 -8.84 -6.11
CA ALA A 254 -10.69 -9.93 -6.81
C ALA A 254 -10.14 -11.31 -6.40
N TYR A 255 -8.83 -11.41 -6.15
CA TYR A 255 -8.21 -12.66 -5.72
C TYR A 255 -8.54 -13.00 -4.27
N ILE A 256 -8.53 -12.01 -3.38
CA ILE A 256 -8.95 -12.16 -1.97
C ILE A 256 -10.40 -12.67 -1.90
N LEU A 257 -11.31 -12.05 -2.66
CA LEU A 257 -12.71 -12.49 -2.72
C LEU A 257 -12.85 -13.91 -3.28
N LYS A 258 -12.06 -14.28 -4.29
CA LYS A 258 -12.03 -15.64 -4.83
C LYS A 258 -11.63 -16.67 -3.77
N ILE A 259 -10.59 -16.37 -2.97
CA ILE A 259 -10.15 -17.22 -1.85
C ILE A 259 -11.25 -17.30 -0.78
N PHE A 260 -11.84 -16.18 -0.39
CA PHE A 260 -12.88 -16.16 0.64
C PHE A 260 -14.12 -16.94 0.20
N ASN A 261 -14.52 -16.83 -1.07
CA ASN A 261 -15.63 -17.58 -1.62
C ASN A 261 -15.40 -19.11 -1.57
N GLU A 262 -14.14 -19.56 -1.69
CA GLU A 262 -13.81 -21.00 -1.52
C GLU A 262 -14.14 -21.52 -0.12
N PHE A 263 -14.18 -20.63 0.91
CA PHE A 263 -14.52 -21.03 2.29
C PHE A 263 -16.02 -21.14 2.53
N ILE A 264 -16.82 -20.34 1.82
CA ILE A 264 -18.26 -20.21 2.06
C ILE A 264 -19.12 -20.91 1.01
N SER A 265 -18.54 -21.42 -0.08
CA SER A 265 -19.23 -22.16 -1.11
C SER A 265 -18.87 -23.64 -1.04
N PHE A 266 -19.89 -24.51 -1.17
CA PHE A 266 -19.74 -25.97 -1.24
C PHE A 266 -19.85 -26.45 -2.71
N SER A 267 -19.29 -25.69 -3.64
CA SER A 267 -19.30 -26.03 -5.07
C SER A 267 -18.11 -26.91 -5.45
#